data_90f07d2c479df9765d404e64b743f5ad
#
_entry.id   90f07d2c479df9765d404e64b743f5ad
#
_cell.length_a   1.000
_cell.length_b   1.000
_cell.length_c   1.000
_cell.angle_alpha   90.00
_cell.angle_beta   90.00
_cell.angle_gamma   90.00
#
_symmetry.space_group_name_H-M   'P 1'
#
loop_
_entity.id
_entity.type
_entity.pdbx_description
1 polymer ?
#
loop_
_entity_poly.entity_id
_entity_poly.type
_entity_poly.pdbx_seq_one_letter_code
_entity_poly.pdbx_strand_id
1 'polypeptide(L)'
;MSEASTTRTTKRRRNPFLETASEPTPDPIDYAHGQRAPRTLAAYARPIRVRWGVGLLVAFGAGALEISIPQMLQIIVDHLSQSTTESAIWIAGGLVLLLGIAHASFMYWRRWLIVDPTSTIELSMRMNFFDRLLSAPLSLLDRWPSGQLLTRSMSDLGTIRRWLSFGIVQMLTVAVMFLVGGFFMLRSSPSLALVFVVTVPILVLSLVNFTRKYYRASHEIQQMTGDLSTRIEESVRGIRVIKALGRSPEQIQEYSESVDALQVREYGRSMLVARVALYQGLIVGVSTAVALAVGASQVAAGTLSLGAMTAYFAVQTTVLSHVTRSTALMSAYLSYKVAMERHNEVMDEPGFEAVPLVRGSAAMSAPEHPQGASDSSTLAGVSAEGGSGKETMQYPSGGAVSVTFDHVQFSYDAAEAPVPAGVAGAGSEVKAPEVSVLKDVNFKVFPGEILALVGATGSGKSTVLSLVPRFYEPTSGSLRFGTRDAADMSIEEVRA
;
A
#
# COMPACT_ATOMS: atom_id res chain seq x y z
N MET A 1 -6.75 64.96 -17.27
CA MET A 1 -7.01 63.79 -18.11
C MET A 1 -6.63 62.56 -17.25
N SER A 2 -7.64 61.88 -16.77
CA SER A 2 -7.57 60.81 -15.77
C SER A 2 -7.64 59.48 -16.51
N GLU A 3 -6.60 58.64 -16.35
CA GLU A 3 -6.64 57.26 -16.83
C GLU A 3 -7.22 56.36 -15.74
N ALA A 4 -8.38 55.82 -16.03
CA ALA A 4 -9.07 54.84 -15.22
C ALA A 4 -8.48 53.45 -15.48
N SER A 5 -7.74 52.90 -14.50
CA SER A 5 -7.29 51.53 -14.46
C SER A 5 -8.45 50.56 -14.20
N THR A 6 -8.88 49.85 -15.23
CA THR A 6 -9.92 48.83 -15.16
C THR A 6 -9.32 47.49 -14.72
N THR A 7 -9.43 47.17 -13.44
CA THR A 7 -9.02 45.88 -12.90
C THR A 7 -10.02 44.81 -13.40
N ARG A 8 -9.65 44.00 -14.39
CA ARG A 8 -10.38 42.81 -14.83
C ARG A 8 -10.24 41.73 -13.78
N THR A 9 -11.23 41.58 -12.92
CA THR A 9 -11.41 40.38 -12.09
C THR A 9 -11.75 39.18 -12.98
N THR A 10 -10.78 38.35 -13.27
CA THR A 10 -11.00 37.04 -13.89
C THR A 10 -11.78 36.16 -12.94
N LYS A 11 -13.08 36.04 -13.16
CA LYS A 11 -13.93 35.03 -12.54
C LYS A 11 -13.36 33.64 -12.90
N ARG A 12 -12.60 33.02 -11.98
CA ARG A 12 -12.19 31.60 -12.09
C ARG A 12 -13.46 30.78 -12.23
N ARG A 13 -13.68 30.15 -13.40
CA ARG A 13 -14.73 29.16 -13.60
C ARG A 13 -14.50 28.05 -12.60
N ARG A 14 -15.35 27.95 -11.57
CA ARG A 14 -15.40 26.83 -10.66
C ARG A 14 -15.73 25.57 -11.45
N ASN A 15 -14.90 24.55 -11.31
CA ASN A 15 -15.09 23.27 -11.96
C ASN A 15 -16.07 22.45 -11.09
N PRO A 16 -17.32 22.17 -11.55
CA PRO A 16 -18.31 21.48 -10.74
C PRO A 16 -17.90 20.06 -10.32
N PHE A 17 -16.88 19.48 -10.97
CA PHE A 17 -16.31 18.19 -10.58
C PHE A 17 -15.35 18.25 -9.36
N LEU A 18 -14.94 19.44 -8.94
CA LEU A 18 -14.10 19.63 -7.74
C LEU A 18 -14.94 19.99 -6.50
N GLU A 19 -16.21 20.41 -6.66
CA GLU A 19 -17.10 20.70 -5.52
C GLU A 19 -17.65 19.43 -4.86
N THR A 20 -17.66 18.28 -5.54
CA THR A 20 -17.99 16.98 -4.92
C THR A 20 -16.88 16.43 -4.03
N ALA A 21 -15.69 17.04 -4.02
CA ALA A 21 -14.59 16.68 -3.14
C ALA A 21 -14.64 17.37 -1.77
N SER A 22 -15.66 18.20 -1.52
CA SER A 22 -15.85 18.90 -0.25
C SER A 22 -16.93 18.31 0.64
N GLU A 23 -17.41 17.09 0.38
CA GLU A 23 -18.03 16.31 1.46
C GLU A 23 -16.94 16.15 2.54
N PRO A 24 -17.25 16.49 3.81
CA PRO A 24 -16.29 16.31 4.88
C PRO A 24 -15.79 14.87 4.79
N THR A 25 -14.48 14.72 4.55
CA THR A 25 -13.84 13.40 4.67
C THR A 25 -14.35 12.85 5.99
N PRO A 26 -14.97 11.65 6.04
CA PRO A 26 -15.43 11.09 7.29
C PRO A 26 -14.26 11.18 8.26
N ASP A 27 -14.50 11.74 9.43
CA ASP A 27 -13.48 11.96 10.44
C ASP A 27 -12.60 10.70 10.49
N PRO A 28 -11.27 10.84 10.42
CA PRO A 28 -10.38 9.69 10.50
C PRO A 28 -10.83 8.93 11.72
N ILE A 29 -11.13 7.64 11.55
CA ILE A 29 -11.76 6.78 12.54
C ILE A 29 -11.05 7.04 13.87
N ASP A 30 -11.74 7.69 14.79
CA ASP A 30 -11.19 8.10 16.07
C ASP A 30 -11.02 6.81 16.90
N TYR A 31 -9.89 6.16 16.69
CA TYR A 31 -9.46 5.08 17.58
C TYR A 31 -9.08 5.77 18.88
N ALA A 32 -9.94 5.66 19.87
CA ALA A 32 -9.75 6.20 21.20
C ALA A 32 -8.30 5.98 21.65
N HIS A 33 -7.64 7.06 21.99
CA HIS A 33 -6.26 7.10 22.42
C HIS A 33 -5.99 6.01 23.47
N GLY A 34 -5.02 5.12 23.23
CA GLY A 34 -4.67 4.00 24.09
C GLY A 34 -5.23 2.64 23.65
N GLN A 35 -6.10 2.55 22.64
CA GLN A 35 -6.44 1.26 22.04
C GLN A 35 -5.36 0.87 21.02
N ARG A 36 -4.85 -0.36 21.15
CA ARG A 36 -3.92 -0.94 20.18
C ARG A 36 -4.51 -0.81 18.78
N ALA A 37 -3.73 -0.30 17.84
CA ALA A 37 -4.16 -0.19 16.44
C ALA A 37 -4.74 -1.52 15.95
N PRO A 38 -5.82 -1.52 15.16
CA PRO A 38 -6.46 -2.75 14.75
C PRO A 38 -5.49 -3.62 13.97
N ARG A 39 -5.21 -4.82 14.47
CA ARG A 39 -4.30 -5.80 13.86
C ARG A 39 -4.92 -6.53 12.67
N THR A 40 -6.23 -6.43 12.51
CA THR A 40 -6.95 -7.16 11.46
C THR A 40 -7.66 -6.19 10.52
N LEU A 41 -7.61 -6.52 9.24
CA LEU A 41 -8.35 -5.79 8.21
C LEU A 41 -9.85 -5.66 8.55
N ALA A 42 -10.44 -6.67 9.21
CA ALA A 42 -11.84 -6.64 9.64
C ALA A 42 -12.15 -5.50 10.61
N ALA A 43 -11.19 -5.09 11.44
CA ALA A 43 -11.36 -3.97 12.36
C ALA A 43 -11.37 -2.63 11.60
N TYR A 44 -10.48 -2.46 10.63
CA TYR A 44 -10.51 -1.28 9.73
C TYR A 44 -11.78 -1.21 8.87
N ALA A 45 -12.34 -2.36 8.50
CA ALA A 45 -13.57 -2.43 7.71
C ALA A 45 -14.86 -2.22 8.54
N ARG A 46 -14.79 -2.24 9.87
CA ARG A 46 -15.96 -2.15 10.76
C ARG A 46 -16.90 -0.99 10.45
N PRO A 47 -16.44 0.28 10.33
CA PRO A 47 -17.32 1.42 10.10
C PRO A 47 -17.97 1.42 8.72
N ILE A 48 -17.32 0.81 7.72
CA ILE A 48 -17.81 0.79 6.33
C ILE A 48 -18.48 -0.52 5.93
N ARG A 49 -18.58 -1.51 6.86
CA ARG A 49 -19.04 -2.88 6.55
C ARG A 49 -20.41 -2.92 5.86
N VAL A 50 -21.33 -2.03 6.25
CA VAL A 50 -22.68 -2.00 5.66
C VAL A 50 -22.62 -1.51 4.20
N ARG A 51 -21.95 -0.38 3.97
CA ARG A 51 -21.80 0.20 2.62
C ARG A 51 -21.06 -0.77 1.69
N TRP A 52 -19.99 -1.39 2.21
CA TRP A 52 -19.22 -2.38 1.47
C TRP A 52 -20.01 -3.66 1.20
N GLY A 53 -20.79 -4.14 2.18
CA GLY A 53 -21.70 -5.28 2.03
C GLY A 53 -22.77 -5.03 0.96
N VAL A 54 -23.38 -3.84 0.95
CA VAL A 54 -24.31 -3.43 -0.12
C VAL A 54 -23.60 -3.41 -1.48
N GLY A 55 -22.35 -2.92 -1.53
CA GLY A 55 -21.54 -2.94 -2.74
C GLY A 55 -21.28 -4.36 -3.27
N LEU A 56 -21.05 -5.34 -2.39
CA LEU A 56 -20.92 -6.76 -2.78
C LEU A 56 -22.25 -7.35 -3.26
N LEU A 57 -23.38 -6.97 -2.66
CA LEU A 57 -24.71 -7.38 -3.15
C LEU A 57 -24.99 -6.80 -4.55
N VAL A 58 -24.63 -5.54 -4.77
CA VAL A 58 -24.71 -4.91 -6.11
C VAL A 58 -23.78 -5.61 -7.09
N ALA A 59 -22.57 -6.02 -6.66
CA ALA A 59 -21.65 -6.81 -7.49
C ALA A 59 -22.24 -8.18 -7.87
N PHE A 60 -22.90 -8.85 -6.92
CA PHE A 60 -23.63 -10.09 -7.18
C PHE A 60 -24.74 -9.85 -8.21
N GLY A 61 -25.56 -8.81 -8.04
CA GLY A 61 -26.61 -8.44 -8.99
C GLY A 61 -26.09 -8.11 -10.39
N ALA A 62 -24.96 -7.39 -10.47
CA ALA A 62 -24.30 -7.12 -11.76
C ALA A 62 -23.88 -8.42 -12.47
N GLY A 63 -23.27 -9.36 -11.74
CA GLY A 63 -22.89 -10.66 -12.30
C GLY A 63 -24.10 -11.51 -12.73
N ALA A 64 -25.17 -11.50 -11.96
CA ALA A 64 -26.40 -12.20 -12.33
C ALA A 64 -27.06 -11.60 -13.59
N LEU A 65 -27.09 -10.26 -13.70
CA LEU A 65 -27.57 -9.58 -14.89
C LEU A 65 -26.72 -9.87 -16.13
N GLU A 66 -25.41 -9.94 -16.00
CA GLU A 66 -24.48 -10.27 -17.09
C GLU A 66 -24.83 -11.63 -17.72
N ILE A 67 -25.18 -12.63 -16.90
CA ILE A 67 -25.60 -13.97 -17.38
C ILE A 67 -27.06 -13.98 -17.88
N SER A 68 -27.90 -13.07 -17.40
CA SER A 68 -29.29 -13.01 -17.83
C SER A 68 -29.44 -12.50 -19.28
N ILE A 69 -28.47 -11.70 -19.77
CA ILE A 69 -28.48 -11.20 -21.15
C ILE A 69 -28.50 -12.34 -22.19
N PRO A 70 -27.61 -13.37 -22.11
CA PRO A 70 -27.67 -14.55 -22.98
C PRO A 70 -29.00 -15.32 -22.91
N GLN A 71 -29.63 -15.35 -21.73
CA GLN A 71 -30.94 -16.02 -21.60
C GLN A 71 -32.04 -15.27 -22.34
N MET A 72 -31.99 -13.94 -22.39
CA MET A 72 -32.89 -13.16 -23.23
C MET A 72 -32.63 -13.39 -24.70
N LEU A 73 -31.36 -13.55 -25.11
CA LEU A 73 -31.04 -13.92 -26.49
C LEU A 73 -31.63 -15.25 -26.89
N GLN A 74 -31.66 -16.25 -25.98
CA GLN A 74 -32.36 -17.52 -26.18
C GLN A 74 -33.82 -17.31 -26.54
N ILE A 75 -34.55 -16.53 -25.72
CA ILE A 75 -35.99 -16.26 -25.93
C ILE A 75 -36.20 -15.58 -27.28
N ILE A 76 -35.36 -14.63 -27.62
CA ILE A 76 -35.46 -13.91 -28.91
C ILE A 76 -35.26 -14.86 -30.07
N VAL A 77 -34.23 -15.69 -30.07
CA VAL A 77 -33.93 -16.63 -31.16
C VAL A 77 -35.03 -17.69 -31.30
N ASP A 78 -35.56 -18.21 -30.19
CA ASP A 78 -36.60 -19.22 -30.20
C ASP A 78 -37.94 -18.63 -30.72
N HIS A 79 -38.30 -17.39 -30.36
CA HIS A 79 -39.48 -16.74 -30.90
C HIS A 79 -39.35 -16.36 -32.39
N LEU A 80 -38.18 -15.90 -32.82
CA LEU A 80 -37.91 -15.59 -34.21
C LEU A 80 -37.98 -16.82 -35.11
N SER A 81 -37.69 -18.01 -34.60
CA SER A 81 -37.76 -19.26 -35.33
C SER A 81 -39.20 -19.78 -35.51
N GLN A 82 -40.17 -19.31 -34.68
CA GLN A 82 -41.54 -19.81 -34.66
C GLN A 82 -42.56 -18.89 -35.33
N SER A 83 -42.41 -17.57 -35.23
CA SER A 83 -43.29 -16.58 -35.87
C SER A 83 -42.70 -15.19 -35.81
N THR A 84 -42.59 -14.51 -36.94
CA THR A 84 -42.07 -13.15 -37.02
C THR A 84 -43.19 -12.12 -37.01
N THR A 85 -43.59 -11.66 -35.85
CA THR A 85 -44.33 -10.39 -35.76
C THR A 85 -43.27 -9.29 -35.51
N GLU A 86 -43.24 -8.27 -36.35
CA GLU A 86 -42.29 -7.17 -36.28
C GLU A 86 -42.26 -6.51 -34.90
N SER A 87 -43.39 -6.39 -34.23
CA SER A 87 -43.53 -5.87 -32.87
C SER A 87 -42.74 -6.71 -31.82
N ALA A 88 -42.67 -8.04 -31.98
CA ALA A 88 -41.96 -8.90 -31.04
C ALA A 88 -40.44 -8.64 -31.06
N ILE A 89 -39.87 -8.33 -32.25
CA ILE A 89 -38.47 -7.98 -32.42
C ILE A 89 -38.14 -6.67 -31.67
N TRP A 90 -38.99 -5.66 -31.82
CA TRP A 90 -38.76 -4.37 -31.13
C TRP A 90 -38.93 -4.48 -29.62
N ILE A 91 -39.87 -5.27 -29.11
CA ILE A 91 -40.05 -5.53 -27.68
C ILE A 91 -38.82 -6.27 -27.13
N ALA A 92 -38.35 -7.30 -27.80
CA ALA A 92 -37.18 -8.07 -27.40
C ALA A 92 -35.89 -7.22 -27.40
N GLY A 93 -35.69 -6.41 -28.45
CA GLY A 93 -34.57 -5.46 -28.52
C GLY A 93 -34.62 -4.42 -27.38
N GLY A 94 -35.83 -3.89 -27.10
CA GLY A 94 -36.07 -2.97 -25.98
C GLY A 94 -35.75 -3.60 -24.61
N LEU A 95 -36.08 -4.87 -24.41
CA LEU A 95 -35.79 -5.61 -23.17
C LEU A 95 -34.30 -5.85 -22.99
N VAL A 96 -33.58 -6.23 -24.06
CA VAL A 96 -32.11 -6.36 -24.02
C VAL A 96 -31.42 -5.03 -23.70
N LEU A 97 -31.90 -3.94 -24.32
CA LEU A 97 -31.42 -2.60 -24.04
C LEU A 97 -31.62 -2.22 -22.57
N LEU A 98 -32.80 -2.49 -22.03
CA LEU A 98 -33.15 -2.22 -20.63
C LEU A 98 -32.25 -3.02 -19.69
N LEU A 99 -31.99 -4.31 -19.96
CA LEU A 99 -31.06 -5.14 -19.19
C LEU A 99 -29.63 -4.62 -19.28
N GLY A 100 -29.18 -4.17 -20.45
CA GLY A 100 -27.88 -3.55 -20.66
C GLY A 100 -27.73 -2.27 -19.84
N ILE A 101 -28.74 -1.41 -19.83
CA ILE A 101 -28.76 -0.18 -19.00
C ILE A 101 -28.76 -0.54 -17.50
N ALA A 102 -29.55 -1.53 -17.09
CA ALA A 102 -29.58 -2.00 -15.72
C ALA A 102 -28.18 -2.55 -15.31
N HIS A 103 -27.57 -3.39 -16.14
CA HIS A 103 -26.22 -3.92 -15.89
C HIS A 103 -25.19 -2.78 -15.77
N ALA A 104 -25.21 -1.79 -16.68
CA ALA A 104 -24.31 -0.64 -16.62
C ALA A 104 -24.52 0.18 -15.33
N SER A 105 -25.78 0.36 -14.90
CA SER A 105 -26.13 1.03 -13.65
C SER A 105 -25.58 0.28 -12.43
N PHE A 106 -25.75 -1.04 -12.38
CA PHE A 106 -25.17 -1.87 -11.31
C PHE A 106 -23.65 -1.80 -11.30
N MET A 107 -22.98 -1.80 -12.45
CA MET A 107 -21.53 -1.62 -12.57
C MET A 107 -21.07 -0.27 -12.02
N TYR A 108 -21.82 0.81 -12.32
CA TYR A 108 -21.54 2.15 -11.80
C TYR A 108 -21.68 2.21 -10.27
N TRP A 109 -22.85 1.77 -9.73
CA TRP A 109 -23.13 1.76 -8.31
C TRP A 109 -22.17 0.87 -7.52
N ARG A 110 -21.83 -0.31 -8.05
CA ARG A 110 -20.81 -1.20 -7.49
C ARG A 110 -19.48 -0.46 -7.30
N ARG A 111 -19.03 0.27 -8.33
CA ARG A 111 -17.76 0.99 -8.28
C ARG A 111 -17.79 2.04 -7.18
N TRP A 112 -18.83 2.81 -7.09
CA TRP A 112 -18.98 3.87 -6.09
C TRP A 112 -19.09 3.31 -4.66
N LEU A 113 -19.86 2.23 -4.46
CA LEU A 113 -20.05 1.60 -3.17
C LEU A 113 -18.82 0.86 -2.63
N ILE A 114 -17.88 0.44 -3.49
CA ILE A 114 -16.71 -0.36 -3.10
C ILE A 114 -15.43 0.48 -3.10
N VAL A 115 -15.15 1.25 -4.16
CA VAL A 115 -13.86 1.93 -4.33
C VAL A 115 -13.69 3.04 -3.29
N ASP A 116 -14.72 3.84 -3.07
CA ASP A 116 -14.68 4.97 -2.14
C ASP A 116 -14.46 4.52 -0.67
N PRO A 117 -15.23 3.56 -0.12
CA PRO A 117 -14.96 3.05 1.23
C PRO A 117 -13.58 2.39 1.39
N THR A 118 -13.07 1.71 0.37
CA THR A 118 -11.73 1.09 0.45
C THR A 118 -10.62 2.13 0.45
N SER A 119 -10.83 3.31 -0.16
CA SER A 119 -9.93 4.44 -0.05
C SER A 119 -9.91 5.02 1.38
N THR A 120 -11.04 5.02 2.07
CA THR A 120 -11.12 5.42 3.48
C THR A 120 -10.34 4.45 4.38
N ILE A 121 -10.41 3.13 4.11
CA ILE A 121 -9.58 2.13 4.82
C ILE A 121 -8.09 2.44 4.61
N GLU A 122 -7.65 2.65 3.36
CA GLU A 122 -6.25 2.98 3.07
C GLU A 122 -5.80 4.22 3.84
N LEU A 123 -6.62 5.28 3.83
CA LEU A 123 -6.32 6.51 4.55
C LEU A 123 -6.18 6.27 6.06
N SER A 124 -7.11 5.53 6.65
CA SER A 124 -7.06 5.20 8.08
C SER A 124 -5.83 4.36 8.44
N MET A 125 -5.49 3.36 7.62
CA MET A 125 -4.26 2.57 7.80
C MET A 125 -3.01 3.44 7.68
N ARG A 126 -2.99 4.38 6.73
CA ARG A 126 -1.86 5.30 6.53
C ARG A 126 -1.68 6.24 7.72
N MET A 127 -2.77 6.81 8.23
CA MET A 127 -2.72 7.68 9.41
C MET A 127 -2.24 6.91 10.64
N ASN A 128 -2.78 5.71 10.90
CA ASN A 128 -2.35 4.91 12.03
C ASN A 128 -0.89 4.45 11.90
N PHE A 129 -0.44 4.13 10.69
CA PHE A 129 0.96 3.80 10.44
C PHE A 129 1.88 5.00 10.70
N PHE A 130 1.47 6.19 10.27
CA PHE A 130 2.22 7.42 10.50
C PHE A 130 2.26 7.80 11.99
N ASP A 131 1.12 7.76 12.69
CA ASP A 131 1.06 7.97 14.14
C ASP A 131 1.99 6.99 14.88
N ARG A 132 1.99 5.73 14.42
CA ARG A 132 2.88 4.70 14.95
C ARG A 132 4.35 5.04 14.75
N LEU A 133 4.74 5.50 13.56
CA LEU A 133 6.12 5.92 13.30
C LEU A 133 6.54 7.13 14.13
N LEU A 134 5.66 8.11 14.32
CA LEU A 134 5.96 9.30 15.12
C LEU A 134 6.11 8.98 16.62
N SER A 135 5.38 7.97 17.10
CA SER A 135 5.49 7.50 18.49
C SER A 135 6.59 6.46 18.69
N ALA A 136 7.30 6.07 17.62
CA ALA A 136 8.34 5.08 17.69
C ALA A 136 9.58 5.60 18.44
N PRO A 137 10.20 4.80 19.33
CA PRO A 137 11.50 5.13 19.87
C PRO A 137 12.55 5.15 18.74
N LEU A 138 13.58 5.98 18.89
CA LEU A 138 14.60 6.14 17.84
C LEU A 138 15.35 4.84 17.57
N SER A 139 15.57 4.03 18.61
CA SER A 139 16.19 2.70 18.53
C SER A 139 15.47 1.77 17.56
N LEU A 140 14.15 1.89 17.44
CA LEU A 140 13.38 1.12 16.47
C LEU A 140 13.57 1.65 15.05
N LEU A 141 13.62 2.98 14.87
CA LEU A 141 13.82 3.59 13.55
C LEU A 141 15.21 3.29 13.00
N ASP A 142 16.21 3.11 13.86
CA ASP A 142 17.57 2.72 13.47
C ASP A 142 17.65 1.29 12.91
N ARG A 143 16.77 0.38 13.37
CA ARG A 143 16.67 -1.00 12.84
C ARG A 143 16.05 -1.06 11.44
N TRP A 144 15.21 -0.11 11.13
CA TRP A 144 14.44 -0.11 9.88
C TRP A 144 15.02 0.88 8.87
N PRO A 145 15.54 0.41 7.72
CA PRO A 145 15.93 1.32 6.65
C PRO A 145 14.76 2.23 6.25
N SER A 146 14.98 3.54 6.21
CA SER A 146 13.95 4.54 5.91
C SER A 146 13.20 4.26 4.60
N GLY A 147 13.92 3.72 3.58
CA GLY A 147 13.31 3.31 2.31
C GLY A 147 12.31 2.16 2.47
N GLN A 148 12.52 1.23 3.42
CA GLN A 148 11.54 0.16 3.68
C GLN A 148 10.29 0.71 4.36
N LEU A 149 10.43 1.59 5.35
CA LEU A 149 9.29 2.24 6.00
C LEU A 149 8.48 3.06 5.00
N LEU A 150 9.14 3.79 4.10
CA LEU A 150 8.48 4.53 3.04
C LEU A 150 7.70 3.61 2.08
N THR A 151 8.30 2.49 1.67
CA THR A 151 7.63 1.50 0.81
C THR A 151 6.40 0.90 1.50
N ARG A 152 6.49 0.57 2.80
CA ARG A 152 5.37 0.04 3.60
C ARG A 152 4.25 1.06 3.75
N SER A 153 4.56 2.34 3.95
CA SER A 153 3.56 3.41 4.11
C SER A 153 2.86 3.80 2.81
N MET A 154 3.52 3.64 1.66
CA MET A 154 3.01 4.10 0.36
C MET A 154 2.55 2.94 -0.53
N SER A 155 3.45 2.03 -0.89
CA SER A 155 3.21 0.99 -1.89
C SER A 155 2.38 -0.17 -1.34
N ASP A 156 2.68 -0.64 -0.12
CA ASP A 156 2.02 -1.82 0.45
C ASP A 156 0.57 -1.51 0.79
N LEU A 157 0.27 -0.34 1.36
CA LEU A 157 -1.12 0.09 1.63
C LEU A 157 -1.93 0.24 0.34
N GLY A 158 -1.34 0.79 -0.72
CA GLY A 158 -1.96 0.83 -2.04
C GLY A 158 -2.25 -0.56 -2.61
N THR A 159 -1.40 -1.55 -2.33
CA THR A 159 -1.62 -2.96 -2.73
C THR A 159 -2.78 -3.59 -1.96
N ILE A 160 -2.88 -3.33 -0.66
CA ILE A 160 -4.01 -3.76 0.18
C ILE A 160 -5.32 -3.17 -0.36
N ARG A 161 -5.37 -1.87 -0.63
CA ARG A 161 -6.55 -1.21 -1.21
C ARG A 161 -6.95 -1.82 -2.56
N ARG A 162 -5.99 -2.05 -3.47
CA ARG A 162 -6.29 -2.66 -4.78
C ARG A 162 -6.93 -4.03 -4.64
N TRP A 163 -6.45 -4.86 -3.71
CA TRP A 163 -7.05 -6.15 -3.44
C TRP A 163 -8.49 -6.03 -2.93
N LEU A 164 -8.74 -5.13 -1.97
CA LEU A 164 -10.07 -4.87 -1.42
C LEU A 164 -11.06 -4.33 -2.45
N SER A 165 -10.59 -3.42 -3.33
CA SER A 165 -11.43 -2.78 -4.33
C SER A 165 -11.75 -3.68 -5.52
N PHE A 166 -10.80 -4.49 -5.97
CA PHE A 166 -10.90 -5.26 -7.20
C PHE A 166 -10.80 -6.77 -7.00
N GLY A 167 -9.90 -7.24 -6.14
CA GLY A 167 -9.64 -8.67 -5.95
C GLY A 167 -10.85 -9.42 -5.42
N ILE A 168 -11.43 -8.96 -4.32
CA ILE A 168 -12.60 -9.59 -3.68
C ILE A 168 -13.82 -9.53 -4.61
N VAL A 169 -14.03 -8.38 -5.26
CA VAL A 169 -15.14 -8.21 -6.21
C VAL A 169 -15.01 -9.17 -7.39
N GLN A 170 -13.81 -9.32 -7.93
CA GLN A 170 -13.56 -10.22 -9.04
C GLN A 170 -13.74 -11.68 -8.63
N MET A 171 -13.29 -12.09 -7.43
CA MET A 171 -13.57 -13.43 -6.90
C MET A 171 -15.07 -13.69 -6.78
N LEU A 172 -15.82 -12.72 -6.23
CA LEU A 172 -17.28 -12.83 -6.13
C LEU A 172 -17.91 -12.93 -7.52
N THR A 173 -17.50 -12.10 -8.47
CA THR A 173 -18.01 -12.14 -9.85
C THR A 173 -17.80 -13.51 -10.47
N VAL A 174 -16.60 -14.09 -10.36
CA VAL A 174 -16.29 -15.43 -10.87
C VAL A 174 -17.17 -16.49 -10.19
N ALA A 175 -17.33 -16.44 -8.87
CA ALA A 175 -18.19 -17.37 -8.14
C ALA A 175 -19.66 -17.30 -8.61
N VAL A 176 -20.19 -16.09 -8.78
CA VAL A 176 -21.55 -15.85 -9.30
C VAL A 176 -21.70 -16.42 -10.72
N MET A 177 -20.71 -16.16 -11.59
CA MET A 177 -20.69 -16.67 -12.95
C MET A 177 -20.74 -18.18 -12.99
N PHE A 178 -19.98 -18.86 -12.11
CA PHE A 178 -20.04 -20.32 -12.00
C PHE A 178 -21.36 -20.85 -11.50
N LEU A 179 -21.91 -20.25 -10.44
CA LEU A 179 -23.13 -20.73 -9.80
C LEU A 179 -24.34 -20.46 -10.72
N VAL A 180 -24.50 -19.23 -11.15
CA VAL A 180 -25.68 -18.84 -11.96
C VAL A 180 -25.56 -19.37 -13.39
N GLY A 181 -24.39 -19.24 -14.02
CA GLY A 181 -24.15 -19.79 -15.37
C GLY A 181 -24.26 -21.29 -15.42
N GLY A 182 -23.66 -22.00 -14.45
CA GLY A 182 -23.77 -23.45 -14.31
C GLY A 182 -25.21 -23.92 -14.11
N PHE A 183 -25.99 -23.20 -13.29
CA PHE A 183 -27.41 -23.48 -13.09
C PHE A 183 -28.21 -23.37 -14.40
N PHE A 184 -28.05 -22.29 -15.15
CA PHE A 184 -28.74 -22.12 -16.43
C PHE A 184 -28.30 -23.16 -17.46
N MET A 185 -27.02 -23.51 -17.54
CA MET A 185 -26.53 -24.55 -18.42
C MET A 185 -27.13 -25.93 -18.07
N LEU A 186 -27.16 -26.28 -16.77
CA LEU A 186 -27.72 -27.55 -16.31
C LEU A 186 -29.23 -27.66 -16.62
N ARG A 187 -29.96 -26.54 -16.49
CA ARG A 187 -31.39 -26.49 -16.79
C ARG A 187 -31.66 -26.61 -18.28
N SER A 188 -30.81 -26.05 -19.14
CA SER A 188 -30.98 -26.07 -20.59
C SER A 188 -30.63 -27.42 -21.21
N SER A 189 -29.49 -28.00 -20.83
CA SER A 189 -29.04 -29.31 -21.31
C SER A 189 -27.97 -29.91 -20.35
N PRO A 190 -28.27 -31.00 -19.64
CA PRO A 190 -27.32 -31.66 -18.75
C PRO A 190 -26.04 -32.11 -19.45
N SER A 191 -26.12 -32.55 -20.71
CA SER A 191 -24.95 -32.98 -21.47
C SER A 191 -24.01 -31.86 -21.86
N LEU A 192 -24.56 -30.69 -22.22
CA LEU A 192 -23.78 -29.49 -22.46
C LEU A 192 -23.18 -28.92 -21.14
N ALA A 193 -23.94 -29.01 -20.05
CA ALA A 193 -23.43 -28.66 -18.72
C ALA A 193 -22.25 -29.53 -18.31
N LEU A 194 -22.27 -30.84 -18.65
CA LEU A 194 -21.14 -31.76 -18.39
C LEU A 194 -19.87 -31.30 -19.13
N VAL A 195 -19.99 -30.89 -20.40
CA VAL A 195 -18.84 -30.34 -21.15
C VAL A 195 -18.23 -29.14 -20.43
N PHE A 196 -19.06 -28.24 -19.93
CA PHE A 196 -18.62 -27.09 -19.18
C PHE A 196 -17.95 -27.47 -17.83
N VAL A 197 -18.58 -28.36 -17.06
CA VAL A 197 -18.09 -28.84 -15.76
C VAL A 197 -16.75 -29.53 -15.89
N VAL A 198 -16.49 -30.26 -16.99
CA VAL A 198 -15.19 -30.88 -17.26
C VAL A 198 -14.16 -29.86 -17.71
N THR A 199 -14.53 -28.89 -18.55
CA THR A 199 -13.61 -27.89 -19.10
C THR A 199 -13.03 -26.97 -18.03
N VAL A 200 -13.86 -26.54 -17.08
CA VAL A 200 -13.45 -25.56 -16.07
C VAL A 200 -12.35 -26.05 -15.14
N PRO A 201 -12.42 -27.25 -14.53
CA PRO A 201 -11.31 -27.77 -13.73
C PRO A 201 -10.01 -27.91 -14.54
N ILE A 202 -10.09 -28.32 -15.80
CA ILE A 202 -8.92 -28.44 -16.67
C ILE A 202 -8.26 -27.06 -16.87
N LEU A 203 -9.06 -26.01 -17.13
CA LEU A 203 -8.57 -24.64 -17.22
C LEU A 203 -7.96 -24.17 -15.91
N VAL A 204 -8.63 -24.39 -14.79
CA VAL A 204 -8.14 -23.98 -13.47
C VAL A 204 -6.83 -24.67 -13.11
N LEU A 205 -6.73 -25.99 -13.36
CA LEU A 205 -5.50 -26.75 -13.12
C LEU A 205 -4.35 -26.26 -14.01
N SER A 206 -4.64 -26.00 -15.30
CA SER A 206 -3.68 -25.39 -16.24
C SER A 206 -3.19 -24.04 -15.70
N LEU A 207 -4.11 -23.22 -15.22
CA LEU A 207 -3.84 -21.91 -14.67
C LEU A 207 -2.97 -21.96 -13.40
N VAL A 208 -3.31 -22.82 -12.43
CA VAL A 208 -2.54 -23.00 -11.18
C VAL A 208 -1.12 -23.47 -11.47
N ASN A 209 -0.97 -24.45 -12.38
CA ASN A 209 0.34 -24.96 -12.76
C ASN A 209 1.20 -23.90 -13.46
N PHE A 210 0.58 -23.11 -14.35
CA PHE A 210 1.23 -21.97 -14.97
C PHE A 210 1.68 -20.92 -13.95
N THR A 211 0.77 -20.52 -13.05
CA THR A 211 1.07 -19.49 -12.05
C THR A 211 2.29 -19.87 -11.23
N ARG A 212 2.43 -21.12 -10.81
CA ARG A 212 3.61 -21.59 -10.06
C ARG A 212 4.90 -21.44 -10.86
N LYS A 213 4.90 -21.79 -12.15
CA LYS A 213 6.07 -21.69 -13.03
C LYS A 213 6.41 -20.23 -13.32
N TYR A 214 5.40 -19.43 -13.59
CA TYR A 214 5.55 -17.97 -13.86
C TYR A 214 6.15 -17.24 -12.66
N TYR A 215 5.71 -17.58 -11.45
CA TYR A 215 6.25 -16.97 -10.22
C TYR A 215 7.73 -17.26 -10.05
N ARG A 216 8.15 -18.50 -10.23
CA ARG A 216 9.58 -18.85 -10.14
C ARG A 216 10.41 -18.08 -11.15
N ALA A 217 9.99 -18.07 -12.41
CA ALA A 217 10.68 -17.32 -13.45
C ALA A 217 10.72 -15.82 -13.19
N SER A 218 9.61 -15.24 -12.71
CA SER A 218 9.55 -13.82 -12.36
C SER A 218 10.43 -13.46 -11.16
N HIS A 219 10.55 -14.35 -10.19
CA HIS A 219 11.42 -14.16 -9.02
C HIS A 219 12.90 -14.15 -9.44
N GLU A 220 13.34 -15.11 -10.26
CA GLU A 220 14.70 -15.13 -10.81
C GLU A 220 15.03 -13.84 -11.59
N ILE A 221 14.12 -13.42 -12.46
CA ILE A 221 14.27 -12.18 -13.23
C ILE A 221 14.38 -10.96 -12.31
N GLN A 222 13.58 -10.92 -11.26
CA GLN A 222 13.58 -9.81 -10.32
C GLN A 222 14.87 -9.74 -9.52
N GLN A 223 15.46 -10.89 -9.13
CA GLN A 223 16.79 -10.95 -8.53
C GLN A 223 17.87 -10.45 -9.49
N MET A 224 17.91 -10.97 -10.73
CA MET A 224 18.88 -10.52 -11.73
C MET A 224 18.75 -9.01 -12.03
N THR A 225 17.52 -8.48 -12.06
CA THR A 225 17.29 -7.03 -12.24
C THR A 225 17.81 -6.24 -11.04
N GLY A 226 17.67 -6.77 -9.84
CA GLY A 226 18.25 -6.19 -8.62
C GLY A 226 19.78 -6.15 -8.69
N ASP A 227 20.41 -7.25 -9.06
CA ASP A 227 21.87 -7.36 -9.21
C ASP A 227 22.41 -6.38 -10.26
N LEU A 228 21.70 -6.24 -11.40
CA LEU A 228 22.02 -5.24 -12.40
C LEU A 228 21.92 -3.81 -11.87
N SER A 229 20.89 -3.51 -11.09
CA SER A 229 20.72 -2.20 -10.47
C SER A 229 21.85 -1.88 -9.50
N THR A 230 22.27 -2.86 -8.69
CA THR A 230 23.41 -2.72 -7.76
C THR A 230 24.70 -2.47 -8.54
N ARG A 231 24.96 -3.20 -9.63
CA ARG A 231 26.16 -2.99 -10.49
C ARG A 231 26.18 -1.59 -11.10
N ILE A 232 25.01 -1.07 -11.56
CA ILE A 232 24.93 0.31 -12.07
C ILE A 232 25.26 1.30 -10.95
N GLU A 233 24.68 1.12 -9.76
CA GLU A 233 24.93 1.99 -8.61
C GLU A 233 26.41 2.00 -8.22
N GLU A 234 27.07 0.84 -8.15
CA GLU A 234 28.49 0.71 -7.87
C GLU A 234 29.34 1.38 -8.95
N SER A 235 28.99 1.18 -10.25
CA SER A 235 29.67 1.81 -11.37
C SER A 235 29.54 3.33 -11.36
N VAL A 236 28.36 3.86 -11.01
CA VAL A 236 28.15 5.31 -10.88
C VAL A 236 28.93 5.88 -9.69
N ARG A 237 28.93 5.20 -8.55
CA ARG A 237 29.73 5.61 -7.39
C ARG A 237 31.23 5.57 -7.68
N GLY A 238 31.70 4.53 -8.40
CA GLY A 238 33.11 4.33 -8.80
C GLY A 238 33.54 4.99 -10.11
N ILE A 239 32.67 5.81 -10.75
CA ILE A 239 32.88 6.30 -12.11
C ILE A 239 34.21 7.04 -12.31
N ARG A 240 34.67 7.77 -11.30
CA ARG A 240 35.95 8.47 -11.35
C ARG A 240 37.14 7.51 -11.42
N VAL A 241 37.09 6.42 -10.66
CA VAL A 241 38.12 5.37 -10.64
C VAL A 241 38.12 4.59 -11.95
N ILE A 242 36.93 4.19 -12.45
CA ILE A 242 36.76 3.47 -13.70
C ILE A 242 37.35 4.29 -14.87
N LYS A 243 37.03 5.60 -14.92
CA LYS A 243 37.57 6.51 -15.94
C LYS A 243 39.07 6.76 -15.79
N ALA A 244 39.56 6.93 -14.57
CA ALA A 244 40.99 7.15 -14.33
C ALA A 244 41.85 5.95 -14.73
N LEU A 245 41.33 4.71 -14.55
CA LEU A 245 42.01 3.47 -14.92
C LEU A 245 41.75 3.02 -16.36
N GLY A 246 40.89 3.74 -17.11
CA GLY A 246 40.56 3.38 -18.51
C GLY A 246 39.74 2.09 -18.65
N ARG A 247 39.09 1.59 -17.56
CA ARG A 247 38.39 0.30 -17.55
C ARG A 247 36.92 0.36 -17.97
N SER A 248 36.52 1.42 -18.64
CA SER A 248 35.14 1.56 -19.16
C SER A 248 34.72 0.45 -20.13
N PRO A 249 35.58 -0.04 -21.05
CA PRO A 249 35.19 -1.11 -21.96
C PRO A 249 34.89 -2.43 -21.27
N GLU A 250 35.69 -2.82 -20.25
CA GLU A 250 35.46 -4.06 -19.48
C GLU A 250 34.15 -3.98 -18.70
N GLN A 251 33.86 -2.83 -18.11
CA GLN A 251 32.60 -2.63 -17.36
C GLN A 251 31.37 -2.71 -18.30
N ILE A 252 31.47 -2.18 -19.52
CA ILE A 252 30.41 -2.27 -20.52
C ILE A 252 30.22 -3.73 -20.95
N GLN A 253 31.29 -4.47 -21.14
CA GLN A 253 31.21 -5.88 -21.51
C GLN A 253 30.54 -6.72 -20.41
N GLU A 254 31.00 -6.61 -19.15
CA GLU A 254 30.39 -7.33 -18.01
C GLU A 254 28.91 -7.00 -17.84
N TYR A 255 28.54 -5.73 -18.03
CA TYR A 255 27.15 -5.31 -17.98
C TYR A 255 26.34 -5.91 -19.12
N SER A 256 26.88 -5.90 -20.37
CA SER A 256 26.24 -6.50 -21.54
C SER A 256 25.98 -7.99 -21.34
N GLU A 257 26.96 -8.75 -20.85
CA GLU A 257 26.81 -10.18 -20.56
C GLU A 257 25.68 -10.44 -19.53
N SER A 258 25.56 -9.57 -18.52
CA SER A 258 24.51 -9.66 -17.52
C SER A 258 23.12 -9.33 -18.09
N VAL A 259 23.05 -8.35 -19.01
CA VAL A 259 21.81 -7.99 -19.73
C VAL A 259 21.40 -9.12 -20.68
N ASP A 260 22.34 -9.72 -21.41
CA ASP A 260 22.06 -10.86 -22.31
C ASP A 260 21.51 -12.06 -21.52
N ALA A 261 22.09 -12.36 -20.36
CA ALA A 261 21.59 -13.41 -19.48
C ALA A 261 20.16 -13.11 -18.97
N LEU A 262 19.88 -11.85 -18.61
CA LEU A 262 18.54 -11.40 -18.22
C LEU A 262 17.55 -11.53 -19.39
N GLN A 263 17.97 -11.14 -20.60
CA GLN A 263 17.14 -11.22 -21.82
C GLN A 263 16.71 -12.68 -22.11
N VAL A 264 17.62 -13.65 -21.96
CA VAL A 264 17.31 -15.08 -22.14
C VAL A 264 16.22 -15.52 -21.15
N ARG A 265 16.31 -15.10 -19.88
CA ARG A 265 15.29 -15.43 -18.86
C ARG A 265 13.95 -14.75 -19.13
N GLU A 266 13.97 -13.49 -19.53
CA GLU A 266 12.77 -12.73 -19.94
C GLU A 266 12.09 -13.38 -21.15
N TYR A 267 12.86 -13.80 -22.14
CA TYR A 267 12.34 -14.53 -23.28
C TYR A 267 11.70 -15.85 -22.86
N GLY A 268 12.36 -16.61 -21.96
CA GLY A 268 11.82 -17.84 -21.38
C GLY A 268 10.48 -17.62 -20.68
N ARG A 269 10.36 -16.55 -19.88
CA ARG A 269 9.11 -16.15 -19.21
C ARG A 269 8.02 -15.78 -20.23
N SER A 270 8.35 -14.99 -21.24
CA SER A 270 7.43 -14.59 -22.31
C SER A 270 6.93 -15.79 -23.10
N MET A 271 7.82 -16.75 -23.40
CA MET A 271 7.45 -18.01 -24.07
C MET A 271 6.52 -18.87 -23.19
N LEU A 272 6.70 -18.81 -21.86
CA LEU A 272 5.81 -19.50 -20.92
C LEU A 272 4.39 -18.92 -20.98
N VAL A 273 4.26 -17.61 -21.04
CA VAL A 273 2.98 -16.90 -21.24
C VAL A 273 2.33 -17.30 -22.57
N ALA A 274 3.10 -17.29 -23.66
CA ALA A 274 2.60 -17.67 -24.98
C ALA A 274 2.10 -19.13 -25.01
N ARG A 275 2.85 -20.07 -24.43
CA ARG A 275 2.44 -21.47 -24.33
C ARG A 275 1.13 -21.64 -23.55
N VAL A 276 0.97 -20.92 -22.45
CA VAL A 276 -0.28 -20.99 -21.67
C VAL A 276 -1.46 -20.43 -22.43
N ALA A 277 -1.27 -19.29 -23.12
CA ALA A 277 -2.31 -18.74 -23.98
C ALA A 277 -2.72 -19.73 -25.06
N LEU A 278 -1.77 -20.44 -25.67
CA LEU A 278 -2.03 -21.51 -26.64
C LEU A 278 -2.83 -22.65 -26.01
N TYR A 279 -2.38 -23.20 -24.86
CA TYR A 279 -3.09 -24.29 -24.19
C TYR A 279 -4.49 -23.90 -23.75
N GLN A 280 -4.67 -22.73 -23.20
CA GLN A 280 -5.98 -22.20 -22.84
C GLN A 280 -6.87 -22.03 -24.07
N GLY A 281 -6.35 -21.47 -25.14
CA GLY A 281 -7.05 -21.35 -26.42
C GLY A 281 -7.47 -22.72 -26.99
N LEU A 282 -6.58 -23.72 -26.93
CA LEU A 282 -6.91 -25.07 -27.35
C LEU A 282 -7.99 -25.74 -26.49
N ILE A 283 -7.89 -25.61 -25.15
CA ILE A 283 -8.90 -26.18 -24.22
C ILE A 283 -10.27 -25.55 -24.52
N VAL A 284 -10.33 -24.22 -24.66
CA VAL A 284 -11.57 -23.51 -24.99
C VAL A 284 -12.07 -23.90 -26.38
N GLY A 285 -11.20 -23.95 -27.37
CA GLY A 285 -11.57 -24.34 -28.75
C GLY A 285 -12.11 -25.77 -28.83
N VAL A 286 -11.43 -26.73 -28.21
CA VAL A 286 -11.90 -28.14 -28.16
C VAL A 286 -13.23 -28.24 -27.39
N SER A 287 -13.35 -27.56 -26.24
CA SER A 287 -14.60 -27.51 -25.49
C SER A 287 -15.76 -26.95 -26.32
N THR A 288 -15.51 -25.88 -27.07
CA THR A 288 -16.50 -25.25 -27.95
C THR A 288 -16.89 -26.19 -29.11
N ALA A 289 -15.90 -26.88 -29.73
CA ALA A 289 -16.16 -27.83 -30.79
C ALA A 289 -16.98 -29.06 -30.31
N VAL A 290 -16.65 -29.62 -29.14
CA VAL A 290 -17.43 -30.70 -28.53
C VAL A 290 -18.83 -30.23 -28.17
N ALA A 291 -18.97 -29.07 -27.57
CA ALA A 291 -20.28 -28.49 -27.25
C ALA A 291 -21.12 -28.23 -28.50
N LEU A 292 -20.49 -27.79 -29.61
CA LEU A 292 -21.15 -27.58 -30.89
C LEU A 292 -21.66 -28.89 -31.46
N ALA A 293 -20.84 -29.96 -31.47
CA ALA A 293 -21.25 -31.29 -31.95
C ALA A 293 -22.41 -31.90 -31.14
N VAL A 294 -22.29 -31.81 -29.80
CA VAL A 294 -23.36 -32.29 -28.89
C VAL A 294 -24.62 -31.46 -29.02
N GLY A 295 -24.47 -30.09 -29.03
CA GLY A 295 -25.63 -29.19 -29.18
C GLY A 295 -26.33 -29.34 -30.53
N ALA A 296 -25.58 -29.43 -31.64
CA ALA A 296 -26.16 -29.66 -32.96
C ALA A 296 -26.90 -30.98 -33.06
N SER A 297 -26.36 -32.06 -32.49
CA SER A 297 -27.08 -33.37 -32.45
C SER A 297 -28.39 -33.29 -31.66
N GLN A 298 -28.43 -32.52 -30.55
CA GLN A 298 -29.64 -32.31 -29.75
C GLN A 298 -30.65 -31.41 -30.43
N VAL A 299 -30.22 -30.41 -31.16
CA VAL A 299 -31.08 -29.53 -31.97
C VAL A 299 -31.71 -30.36 -33.11
N ALA A 300 -30.90 -31.19 -33.80
CA ALA A 300 -31.41 -32.09 -34.85
C ALA A 300 -32.40 -33.14 -34.32
N ALA A 301 -32.22 -33.60 -33.08
CA ALA A 301 -33.13 -34.51 -32.38
C ALA A 301 -34.39 -33.78 -31.82
N GLY A 302 -34.47 -32.44 -31.89
CA GLY A 302 -35.57 -31.67 -31.32
C GLY A 302 -35.58 -31.57 -29.80
N THR A 303 -34.50 -31.99 -29.10
CA THR A 303 -34.41 -31.97 -27.64
C THR A 303 -33.81 -30.67 -27.08
N LEU A 304 -33.21 -29.84 -27.94
CA LEU A 304 -32.66 -28.56 -27.60
C LEU A 304 -33.10 -27.51 -28.63
N SER A 305 -33.49 -26.31 -28.18
CA SER A 305 -33.81 -25.21 -29.11
C SER A 305 -32.54 -24.56 -29.65
N LEU A 306 -32.62 -23.92 -30.82
CA LEU A 306 -31.50 -23.17 -31.39
C LEU A 306 -31.12 -21.98 -30.50
N GLY A 307 -32.10 -21.33 -29.86
CA GLY A 307 -31.89 -20.27 -28.90
C GLY A 307 -31.14 -20.74 -27.65
N ALA A 308 -31.50 -21.92 -27.12
CA ALA A 308 -30.78 -22.49 -25.96
C ALA A 308 -29.33 -22.81 -26.29
N MET A 309 -29.02 -23.29 -27.48
CA MET A 309 -27.65 -23.52 -27.94
C MET A 309 -26.89 -22.21 -28.08
N THR A 310 -27.44 -21.16 -28.63
CA THR A 310 -26.80 -19.85 -28.74
C THR A 310 -26.53 -19.23 -27.37
N ALA A 311 -27.51 -19.29 -26.46
CA ALA A 311 -27.34 -18.84 -25.08
C ALA A 311 -26.23 -19.59 -24.35
N TYR A 312 -26.14 -20.92 -24.53
CA TYR A 312 -25.07 -21.73 -23.95
C TYR A 312 -23.68 -21.21 -24.37
N PHE A 313 -23.45 -20.96 -25.68
CA PHE A 313 -22.16 -20.48 -26.17
C PHE A 313 -21.85 -19.05 -25.63
N ALA A 314 -22.84 -18.21 -25.53
CA ALA A 314 -22.67 -16.87 -24.96
C ALA A 314 -22.26 -16.94 -23.48
N VAL A 315 -22.93 -17.78 -22.66
CA VAL A 315 -22.58 -18.01 -21.26
C VAL A 315 -21.20 -18.66 -21.15
N GLN A 316 -20.92 -19.70 -21.95
CA GLN A 316 -19.62 -20.39 -21.97
C GLN A 316 -18.49 -19.38 -22.22
N THR A 317 -18.59 -18.56 -23.26
CA THR A 317 -17.58 -17.55 -23.62
C THR A 317 -17.37 -16.55 -22.49
N THR A 318 -18.46 -16.05 -21.89
CA THR A 318 -18.41 -15.10 -20.77
C THR A 318 -17.68 -15.74 -19.57
N VAL A 319 -18.11 -16.91 -19.13
CA VAL A 319 -17.50 -17.55 -17.95
C VAL A 319 -16.03 -17.91 -18.19
N LEU A 320 -15.68 -18.49 -19.35
CA LEU A 320 -14.30 -18.82 -19.68
C LEU A 320 -13.40 -17.59 -19.76
N SER A 321 -13.92 -16.45 -20.24
CA SER A 321 -13.19 -15.18 -20.24
C SER A 321 -12.89 -14.67 -18.82
N HIS A 322 -13.81 -14.84 -17.89
CA HIS A 322 -13.59 -14.50 -16.48
C HIS A 322 -12.57 -15.44 -15.82
N VAL A 323 -12.60 -16.74 -16.14
CA VAL A 323 -11.59 -17.69 -15.64
C VAL A 323 -10.19 -17.31 -16.12
N THR A 324 -10.01 -17.02 -17.40
CA THR A 324 -8.70 -16.66 -17.95
C THR A 324 -8.16 -15.34 -17.37
N ARG A 325 -9.01 -14.35 -17.15
CA ARG A 325 -8.64 -13.10 -16.47
C ARG A 325 -8.27 -13.30 -15.00
N SER A 326 -8.79 -14.34 -14.36
CA SER A 326 -8.54 -14.63 -12.93
C SER A 326 -7.10 -15.08 -12.64
N THR A 327 -6.26 -15.30 -13.67
CA THR A 327 -4.83 -15.59 -13.49
C THR A 327 -4.13 -14.52 -12.66
N ALA A 328 -4.45 -13.25 -12.90
CA ALA A 328 -3.88 -12.12 -12.17
C ALA A 328 -4.34 -12.02 -10.70
N LEU A 329 -5.48 -12.65 -10.35
CA LEU A 329 -6.02 -12.58 -8.99
C LEU A 329 -5.17 -13.31 -7.96
N MET A 330 -4.61 -14.47 -8.31
CA MET A 330 -3.73 -15.19 -7.39
C MET A 330 -2.49 -14.37 -7.07
N SER A 331 -1.91 -13.72 -8.08
CA SER A 331 -0.78 -12.80 -7.91
C SER A 331 -1.14 -11.63 -7.00
N ALA A 332 -2.29 -11.00 -7.28
CA ALA A 332 -2.78 -9.89 -6.49
C ALA A 332 -3.07 -10.29 -5.02
N TYR A 333 -3.61 -11.50 -4.81
CA TYR A 333 -3.84 -12.05 -3.47
C TYR A 333 -2.54 -12.26 -2.70
N LEU A 334 -1.54 -12.87 -3.33
CA LEU A 334 -0.24 -13.11 -2.69
C LEU A 334 0.47 -11.79 -2.37
N SER A 335 0.42 -10.82 -3.31
CA SER A 335 0.97 -9.48 -3.04
C SER A 335 0.25 -8.77 -1.90
N TYR A 336 -1.08 -8.88 -1.83
CA TYR A 336 -1.87 -8.38 -0.70
C TYR A 336 -1.47 -9.05 0.62
N LYS A 337 -1.32 -10.39 0.64
CA LYS A 337 -0.95 -11.14 1.85
C LYS A 337 0.41 -10.67 2.37
N VAL A 338 1.42 -10.57 1.50
CA VAL A 338 2.75 -10.09 1.87
C VAL A 338 2.71 -8.62 2.35
N ALA A 339 1.96 -7.76 1.67
CA ALA A 339 1.80 -6.36 2.07
C ALA A 339 1.15 -6.24 3.45
N MET A 340 0.15 -7.08 3.74
CA MET A 340 -0.52 -7.11 5.04
C MET A 340 0.38 -7.65 6.15
N GLU A 341 1.17 -8.69 5.88
CA GLU A 341 2.17 -9.22 6.81
C GLU A 341 3.20 -8.15 7.16
N ARG A 342 3.75 -7.43 6.17
CA ARG A 342 4.70 -6.34 6.38
C ARG A 342 4.11 -5.16 7.15
N HIS A 343 2.84 -4.84 6.90
CA HIS A 343 2.13 -3.81 7.66
C HIS A 343 1.99 -4.22 9.12
N ASN A 344 1.53 -5.45 9.37
CA ASN A 344 1.36 -5.97 10.73
C ASN A 344 2.70 -6.07 11.48
N GLU A 345 3.78 -6.41 10.81
CA GLU A 345 5.12 -6.48 11.40
C GLU A 345 5.52 -5.16 12.07
N VAL A 346 5.27 -4.01 11.41
CA VAL A 346 5.51 -2.69 12.02
C VAL A 346 4.48 -2.36 13.10
N MET A 347 3.22 -2.74 12.89
CA MET A 347 2.15 -2.43 13.85
C MET A 347 2.23 -3.28 15.12
N ASP A 348 2.82 -4.47 15.06
CA ASP A 348 2.93 -5.42 16.17
C ASP A 348 4.27 -5.36 16.93
N GLU A 349 5.23 -4.56 16.44
CA GLU A 349 6.55 -4.42 17.06
C GLU A 349 6.39 -3.96 18.53
N PRO A 350 7.00 -4.67 19.51
CA PRO A 350 6.95 -4.28 20.91
C PRO A 350 7.77 -3.00 21.16
N GLY A 351 7.41 -2.22 22.16
CA GLY A 351 8.14 -1.00 22.54
C GLY A 351 7.47 0.30 22.12
N PHE A 352 6.35 0.22 21.42
CA PHE A 352 5.49 1.38 21.22
C PHE A 352 4.57 1.55 22.42
N GLU A 353 5.00 2.23 23.44
CA GLU A 353 4.05 2.82 24.37
C GLU A 353 3.31 3.93 23.62
N ALA A 354 1.98 3.88 23.68
CA ALA A 354 1.16 4.94 23.12
C ALA A 354 1.48 6.22 23.92
N VAL A 355 2.38 7.03 23.39
CA VAL A 355 2.51 8.42 23.82
C VAL A 355 1.18 9.05 23.41
N PRO A 356 0.34 9.52 24.36
CA PRO A 356 -0.87 10.22 24.01
C PRO A 356 -0.43 11.48 23.27
N LEU A 357 -0.57 11.51 21.95
CA LEU A 357 -0.47 12.79 21.23
C LEU A 357 -1.58 13.65 21.81
N VAL A 358 -1.21 14.56 22.69
CA VAL A 358 -2.09 15.63 23.14
C VAL A 358 -2.46 16.41 21.88
N ARG A 359 -3.55 16.02 21.23
CA ARG A 359 -4.26 16.91 20.35
C ARG A 359 -4.74 18.06 21.23
N GLY A 360 -3.85 19.04 21.41
CA GLY A 360 -4.28 20.34 21.83
C GLY A 360 -5.33 20.80 20.84
N SER A 361 -6.59 20.79 21.24
CA SER A 361 -7.67 21.54 20.56
C SER A 361 -7.49 23.06 20.72
N ALA A 362 -6.25 23.50 20.83
CA ALA A 362 -5.87 24.85 20.50
C ALA A 362 -5.75 24.83 18.97
N ALA A 363 -6.82 25.24 18.29
CA ALA A 363 -6.64 25.88 17.00
C ALA A 363 -5.37 26.74 17.11
N MET A 364 -4.31 26.34 16.42
CA MET A 364 -3.21 27.24 16.17
C MET A 364 -3.82 28.38 15.37
N SER A 365 -4.34 29.39 16.08
CA SER A 365 -4.47 30.72 15.55
C SER A 365 -3.05 31.05 15.10
N ALA A 366 -2.90 31.11 13.78
CA ALA A 366 -1.67 31.62 13.17
C ALA A 366 -1.32 32.91 13.93
N PRO A 367 -0.06 33.08 14.36
CA PRO A 367 0.31 34.34 14.94
C PRO A 367 -0.01 35.41 13.90
N GLU A 368 -0.97 36.27 14.20
CA GLU A 368 -1.19 37.50 13.44
C GLU A 368 0.14 38.23 13.42
N HIS A 369 0.71 38.31 12.24
CA HIS A 369 1.83 39.23 12.00
C HIS A 369 1.36 40.63 12.41
N PRO A 370 1.97 41.29 13.38
CA PRO A 370 1.74 42.69 13.60
C PRO A 370 2.30 43.45 12.38
N GLN A 371 1.39 43.88 11.54
CA GLN A 371 1.72 44.90 10.53
C GLN A 371 1.98 46.21 11.26
N GLY A 372 3.20 46.73 11.12
CA GLY A 372 3.49 48.11 11.29
C GLY A 372 4.11 48.52 12.63
N ALA A 373 5.42 48.54 12.66
CA ALA A 373 6.17 49.64 13.29
C ALA A 373 7.59 49.65 12.69
N SER A 374 7.75 50.46 11.70
CA SER A 374 9.05 51.01 11.34
C SER A 374 9.42 52.05 12.44
N ASP A 375 10.40 51.69 13.26
CA ASP A 375 11.23 52.72 13.86
C ASP A 375 12.63 52.17 14.11
N SER A 376 13.51 52.66 13.26
CA SER A 376 14.95 52.61 13.42
C SER A 376 15.35 53.61 14.50
N SER A 377 16.28 53.23 15.29
CA SER A 377 17.18 53.99 16.16
C SER A 377 17.04 53.67 17.65
N THR A 378 17.99 52.88 18.17
CA THR A 378 18.94 53.37 19.19
C THR A 378 19.85 52.22 19.61
N LEU A 379 21.01 52.13 18.97
CA LEU A 379 22.18 51.51 19.56
C LEU A 379 22.80 52.58 20.49
N ALA A 380 22.66 52.38 21.79
CA ALA A 380 23.44 53.12 22.76
C ALA A 380 24.05 52.18 23.76
N GLY A 381 25.34 52.25 23.87
CA GLY A 381 26.28 51.44 24.60
C GLY A 381 25.94 51.18 26.09
N VAL A 382 26.35 50.03 26.54
CA VAL A 382 26.54 49.75 27.97
C VAL A 382 28.01 49.39 28.18
N SER A 383 28.68 50.30 28.84
CA SER A 383 30.03 50.17 29.38
C SER A 383 30.07 49.07 30.47
N ALA A 384 31.15 48.29 30.48
CA ALA A 384 31.48 47.37 31.55
C ALA A 384 31.87 48.19 32.79
N GLU A 385 31.09 48.06 33.86
CA GLU A 385 31.59 48.32 35.20
C GLU A 385 31.27 47.15 36.14
N GLY A 386 32.31 46.66 36.80
CA GLY A 386 32.25 45.55 37.74
C GLY A 386 31.45 45.93 38.99
N GLY A 387 30.53 45.06 39.35
CA GLY A 387 29.77 45.09 40.58
C GLY A 387 29.42 43.72 41.03
N SER A 388 30.12 43.26 42.13
CA SER A 388 29.77 42.06 42.87
C SER A 388 28.40 42.20 43.51
N GLY A 389 27.38 41.68 42.82
CA GLY A 389 26.05 41.58 43.35
C GLY A 389 25.43 40.27 42.82
N LYS A 390 25.13 39.31 43.70
CA LYS A 390 24.32 38.15 43.40
C LYS A 390 22.92 38.65 43.01
N GLU A 391 22.70 39.04 41.77
CA GLU A 391 21.37 39.18 41.19
C GLU A 391 20.87 37.79 40.76
N THR A 392 19.91 37.30 41.50
CA THR A 392 19.12 36.14 41.15
C THR A 392 18.34 36.51 39.87
N MET A 393 18.86 36.12 38.70
CA MET A 393 18.08 36.20 37.47
C MET A 393 16.82 35.37 37.64
N GLN A 394 15.66 36.04 37.75
CA GLN A 394 14.37 35.38 37.62
C GLN A 394 14.16 35.00 36.17
N TYR A 395 14.35 33.68 35.89
CA TYR A 395 13.96 33.10 34.63
C TYR A 395 12.43 32.96 34.57
N PRO A 396 11.77 33.19 33.40
CA PRO A 396 10.35 32.95 33.26
C PRO A 396 10.07 31.46 33.55
N SER A 397 8.88 31.16 34.02
CA SER A 397 8.37 29.88 34.52
C SER A 397 8.56 28.70 33.56
N GLY A 398 9.74 28.16 33.55
CA GLY A 398 10.36 27.10 32.76
C GLY A 398 11.86 27.20 33.02
N GLY A 399 12.26 27.21 34.33
CA GLY A 399 13.64 27.50 34.72
C GLY A 399 14.60 26.47 34.17
N ALA A 400 15.66 26.94 33.52
CA ALA A 400 16.77 26.08 33.08
C ALA A 400 17.22 25.18 34.22
N VAL A 401 17.30 23.89 34.00
CA VAL A 401 17.70 22.88 34.99
C VAL A 401 19.14 22.40 34.72
N SER A 402 19.84 21.96 35.78
CA SER A 402 21.13 21.33 35.57
C SER A 402 20.95 19.94 34.97
N VAL A 403 21.88 19.53 34.10
CA VAL A 403 21.96 18.17 33.57
C VAL A 403 23.15 17.47 34.18
N THR A 404 22.91 16.33 34.81
CA THR A 404 23.95 15.55 35.48
C THR A 404 24.00 14.15 34.92
N PHE A 405 25.18 13.74 34.42
CA PHE A 405 25.55 12.38 34.10
C PHE A 405 26.29 11.78 35.28
N ASP A 406 25.78 10.67 35.81
CA ASP A 406 26.31 10.03 37.01
C ASP A 406 26.58 8.56 36.70
N HIS A 407 27.86 8.22 36.52
CA HIS A 407 28.34 6.89 36.14
C HIS A 407 27.64 6.27 34.92
N VAL A 408 27.29 7.10 33.91
CA VAL A 408 26.56 6.68 32.76
C VAL A 408 27.40 5.78 31.86
N GLN A 409 26.85 4.59 31.60
CA GLN A 409 27.35 3.66 30.59
C GLN A 409 26.25 3.47 29.53
N PHE A 410 26.69 3.31 28.30
CA PHE A 410 25.75 3.05 27.19
C PHE A 410 26.39 2.15 26.14
N SER A 411 25.66 1.12 25.74
CA SER A 411 25.94 0.29 24.58
C SER A 411 24.71 0.24 23.68
N TYR A 412 24.94 0.36 22.39
CA TYR A 412 23.87 0.02 21.43
C TYR A 412 23.70 -1.50 21.49
N ASP A 413 22.46 -1.97 21.66
CA ASP A 413 22.17 -3.41 21.56
C ASP A 413 22.68 -3.95 20.23
N ALA A 414 23.19 -5.17 20.21
CA ALA A 414 23.66 -5.82 18.99
C ALA A 414 22.55 -5.93 17.91
N ALA A 415 21.28 -5.86 18.31
CA ALA A 415 20.13 -5.70 17.45
C ALA A 415 19.93 -4.26 16.92
N GLU A 416 20.57 -3.26 17.53
CA GLU A 416 20.49 -1.84 17.20
C GLU A 416 21.64 -1.36 16.30
N ALA A 417 22.69 -2.16 16.13
CA ALA A 417 23.77 -1.80 15.21
C ALA A 417 23.26 -1.82 13.77
N PRO A 418 23.42 -0.71 12.99
CA PRO A 418 23.03 -0.68 11.59
C PRO A 418 23.79 -1.79 10.86
N VAL A 419 23.05 -2.80 10.36
CA VAL A 419 23.61 -3.88 9.54
C VAL A 419 24.14 -3.23 8.26
N PRO A 420 25.45 -3.35 7.94
CA PRO A 420 25.96 -2.82 6.68
C PRO A 420 25.19 -3.44 5.53
N ALA A 421 24.68 -2.59 4.63
CA ALA A 421 23.96 -3.04 3.44
C ALA A 421 24.88 -4.00 2.64
N GLY A 422 24.61 -5.30 2.72
CA GLY A 422 25.40 -6.33 2.02
C GLY A 422 25.46 -7.70 2.68
N VAL A 423 25.05 -7.85 3.94
CA VAL A 423 25.11 -9.14 4.65
C VAL A 423 23.71 -9.58 5.11
N ALA A 424 22.78 -9.72 4.19
CA ALA A 424 21.53 -10.41 4.43
C ALA A 424 21.58 -11.80 3.75
N GLY A 425 22.27 -12.72 4.40
CA GLY A 425 22.36 -14.11 3.95
C GLY A 425 22.50 -15.05 5.13
N ALA A 426 21.47 -15.87 5.34
CA ALA A 426 21.40 -17.11 6.11
C ALA A 426 21.57 -17.01 7.65
N GLY A 427 20.45 -17.12 8.34
CA GLY A 427 20.15 -17.93 9.53
C GLY A 427 21.31 -18.41 10.42
N SER A 428 21.99 -17.49 11.08
CA SER A 428 22.73 -17.81 12.31
C SER A 428 22.60 -16.59 13.23
N GLU A 429 21.95 -16.77 14.37
CA GLU A 429 21.98 -15.85 15.49
C GLU A 429 23.44 -15.76 16.02
N VAL A 430 24.27 -15.03 15.33
CA VAL A 430 25.54 -14.60 15.88
C VAL A 430 25.23 -13.35 16.69
N LYS A 431 25.09 -13.49 17.99
CA LYS A 431 25.01 -12.39 18.94
C LYS A 431 26.30 -11.56 18.76
N ALA A 432 26.18 -10.42 18.06
CA ALA A 432 27.32 -9.53 17.89
C ALA A 432 27.82 -9.06 19.29
N PRO A 433 29.10 -8.88 19.51
CA PRO A 433 29.62 -8.45 20.80
C PRO A 433 29.05 -7.07 21.13
N GLU A 434 28.50 -6.94 22.32
CA GLU A 434 28.01 -5.69 22.90
C GLU A 434 29.15 -4.67 22.96
N VAL A 435 29.13 -3.69 22.06
CA VAL A 435 30.18 -2.66 22.00
C VAL A 435 29.76 -1.50 22.87
N SER A 436 30.30 -1.43 24.11
CA SER A 436 30.09 -0.29 24.98
C SER A 436 30.68 0.98 24.37
N VAL A 437 29.82 1.95 24.05
CA VAL A 437 30.17 3.24 23.44
C VAL A 437 30.54 4.28 24.51
N LEU A 438 29.79 4.32 25.60
CA LEU A 438 30.04 5.18 26.73
C LEU A 438 30.42 4.32 27.93
N LYS A 439 31.55 4.68 28.58
CA LYS A 439 32.10 3.96 29.73
C LYS A 439 32.28 4.96 30.85
N ASP A 440 31.47 4.86 31.90
CA ASP A 440 31.62 5.62 33.14
C ASP A 440 31.69 7.15 32.92
N VAL A 441 30.70 7.70 32.19
CA VAL A 441 30.67 9.13 31.88
C VAL A 441 30.09 9.90 33.05
N ASN A 442 30.91 10.85 33.58
CA ASN A 442 30.58 11.66 34.75
C ASN A 442 30.82 13.14 34.45
N PHE A 443 29.77 13.96 34.42
CA PHE A 443 29.88 15.42 34.35
C PHE A 443 28.54 16.07 34.74
N LYS A 444 28.61 17.37 35.03
CA LYS A 444 27.41 18.17 35.34
C LYS A 444 27.49 19.51 34.59
N VAL A 445 26.36 19.91 34.01
CA VAL A 445 26.18 21.21 33.35
C VAL A 445 25.18 21.98 34.19
N PHE A 446 25.57 23.19 34.58
CA PHE A 446 24.71 24.06 35.38
C PHE A 446 23.78 24.90 34.50
N PRO A 447 22.66 25.42 35.03
CA PRO A 447 21.78 26.32 34.31
C PRO A 447 22.54 27.52 33.71
N GLY A 448 22.38 27.75 32.39
CA GLY A 448 23.07 28.83 31.68
C GLY A 448 24.55 28.55 31.32
N GLU A 449 25.09 27.40 31.69
CA GLU A 449 26.45 27.00 31.32
C GLU A 449 26.48 26.39 29.90
N ILE A 450 27.58 26.67 29.20
CA ILE A 450 27.86 26.05 27.89
C ILE A 450 29.02 25.06 28.08
N LEU A 451 28.73 23.76 27.92
CA LEU A 451 29.71 22.70 27.96
C LEU A 451 30.01 22.21 26.53
N ALA A 452 31.27 22.24 26.13
CA ALA A 452 31.73 21.69 24.86
C ALA A 452 32.27 20.27 25.00
N LEU A 453 31.72 19.31 24.25
CA LEU A 453 32.23 17.95 24.16
C LEU A 453 33.25 17.85 23.02
N VAL A 454 34.52 17.58 23.35
CA VAL A 454 35.65 17.49 22.41
C VAL A 454 36.21 16.09 22.41
N GLY A 455 36.60 15.58 21.25
CA GLY A 455 37.23 14.26 21.14
C GLY A 455 37.28 13.75 19.71
N ALA A 456 37.96 12.64 19.46
CA ALA A 456 38.08 11.99 18.17
C ALA A 456 36.74 11.53 17.60
N THR A 457 36.67 11.28 16.28
CA THR A 457 35.49 10.66 15.67
C THR A 457 35.28 9.27 16.26
N GLY A 458 34.04 8.95 16.65
CA GLY A 458 33.70 7.68 17.30
C GLY A 458 33.85 7.68 18.84
N SER A 459 34.23 8.80 19.48
CA SER A 459 34.40 8.87 20.97
C SER A 459 33.08 8.98 21.75
N GLY A 460 31.92 8.81 21.13
CA GLY A 460 30.61 8.82 21.80
C GLY A 460 29.98 10.19 22.03
N LYS A 461 30.50 11.30 21.47
CA LYS A 461 29.94 12.66 21.66
C LYS A 461 28.48 12.79 21.24
N SER A 462 28.15 12.27 20.05
CA SER A 462 26.78 12.27 19.56
C SER A 462 25.86 11.39 20.39
N THR A 463 26.39 10.30 20.94
CA THR A 463 25.68 9.40 21.84
C THR A 463 25.32 10.10 23.15
N VAL A 464 26.24 10.85 23.75
CA VAL A 464 25.94 11.68 24.93
C VAL A 464 24.83 12.65 24.67
N LEU A 465 24.87 13.37 23.50
CA LEU A 465 23.82 14.30 23.12
C LEU A 465 22.47 13.61 22.87
N SER A 466 22.48 12.36 22.40
CA SER A 466 21.25 11.59 22.15
C SER A 466 20.60 11.06 23.44
N LEU A 467 21.34 10.92 24.52
CA LEU A 467 20.81 10.54 25.85
C LEU A 467 20.07 11.70 26.52
N VAL A 468 20.47 12.96 26.28
CA VAL A 468 19.84 14.14 26.92
C VAL A 468 18.34 14.24 26.59
N PRO A 469 17.89 14.23 25.31
CA PRO A 469 16.46 14.23 24.99
C PRO A 469 15.80 12.85 25.16
N ARG A 470 16.50 11.91 25.79
CA ARG A 470 16.04 10.55 26.04
C ARG A 470 15.61 9.83 24.77
N PHE A 471 16.45 9.96 23.70
CA PHE A 471 16.29 9.15 22.50
C PHE A 471 16.69 7.69 22.74
N TYR A 472 17.60 7.49 23.67
CA TYR A 472 18.04 6.20 24.19
C TYR A 472 18.09 6.28 25.72
N GLU A 473 18.02 5.13 26.38
CA GLU A 473 18.19 5.02 27.83
C GLU A 473 19.60 4.52 28.16
N PRO A 474 20.24 5.04 29.24
CA PRO A 474 21.54 4.54 29.65
C PRO A 474 21.45 3.05 30.02
N THR A 475 22.47 2.26 29.65
CA THR A 475 22.56 0.83 30.04
C THR A 475 22.80 0.69 31.53
N SER A 476 23.54 1.61 32.13
CA SER A 476 23.74 1.74 33.59
C SER A 476 24.10 3.17 33.95
N GLY A 477 24.05 3.51 35.25
CA GLY A 477 24.21 4.88 35.75
C GLY A 477 22.88 5.65 35.73
N SER A 478 22.94 6.95 35.97
CA SER A 478 21.75 7.81 35.99
C SER A 478 21.96 9.14 35.26
N LEU A 479 20.90 9.60 34.56
CA LEU A 479 20.81 10.92 33.97
C LEU A 479 19.80 11.74 34.76
N ARG A 480 20.19 12.90 35.27
CA ARG A 480 19.32 13.73 36.12
C ARG A 480 19.13 15.11 35.54
N PHE A 481 17.88 15.61 35.62
CA PHE A 481 17.47 16.98 35.34
C PHE A 481 17.13 17.67 36.67
N GLY A 482 18.02 18.55 37.10
CA GLY A 482 17.93 19.14 38.44
C GLY A 482 18.11 18.08 39.53
N THR A 483 17.05 17.81 40.29
CA THR A 483 17.00 16.79 41.35
C THR A 483 16.28 15.52 40.94
N ARG A 484 15.62 15.47 39.78
CA ARG A 484 14.81 14.33 39.29
C ARG A 484 15.65 13.46 38.35
N ASP A 485 15.48 12.16 38.48
CA ASP A 485 16.06 11.21 37.52
C ASP A 485 15.25 11.23 36.21
N ALA A 486 15.92 11.18 35.08
CA ALA A 486 15.28 11.11 33.76
C ALA A 486 14.37 9.88 33.61
N ALA A 487 14.72 8.77 34.29
CA ALA A 487 13.90 7.54 34.27
C ALA A 487 12.52 7.73 34.91
N ASP A 488 12.41 8.63 35.91
CA ASP A 488 11.16 8.94 36.62
C ASP A 488 10.31 10.05 35.95
N MET A 489 10.80 10.61 34.85
CA MET A 489 10.11 11.67 34.09
C MET A 489 9.43 11.12 32.87
N SER A 490 8.31 11.70 32.44
CA SER A 490 7.75 11.39 31.12
C SER A 490 8.64 11.94 30.01
N ILE A 491 8.53 11.36 28.80
CA ILE A 491 9.33 11.81 27.65
C ILE A 491 8.98 13.27 27.28
N GLU A 492 7.71 13.66 27.45
CA GLU A 492 7.25 15.03 27.23
C GLU A 492 7.88 16.00 28.23
N GLU A 493 7.97 15.62 29.51
CA GLU A 493 8.61 16.45 30.57
C GLU A 493 10.09 16.64 30.29
N VAL A 494 10.80 15.61 29.78
CA VAL A 494 12.22 15.70 29.43
C VAL A 494 12.47 16.62 28.24
N ARG A 495 11.53 16.64 27.28
CA ARG A 495 11.67 17.40 26.03
C ARG A 495 11.00 18.78 26.04
N ALA A 496 10.25 19.12 27.10
CA ALA A 496 9.65 20.44 27.29
C ALA A 496 10.67 21.44 27.82
#